data_f0068e973d0c6f5cfdeb9022c559bddb
#
_entry.id   f0068e973d0c6f5cfdeb9022c559bddb
#
_cell.length_a   1.000
_cell.length_b   1.000
_cell.length_c   1.000
_cell.angle_alpha   90.00
_cell.angle_beta   90.00
_cell.angle_gamma   90.00
#
_symmetry.space_group_name_H-M   'P 1'
#
loop_
_entity.id
_entity.type
_entity.pdbx_description
1 polymer ?
#
loop_
_entity_poly.entity_id
_entity_poly.type
_entity_poly.pdbx_seq_one_letter_code
_entity_poly.pdbx_strand_id
1 'polypeptide(L)'
;MTAAYPPAEHMLRDLRFSFEHDTEGRASRAWLPVVDELCTDHGSARAGVLATLVDVIGGGLAAAAAAPDWIATADLTLHLVRAALPGSVVAANARVLRAGRTTVVIEVALSDDTDRMLGAATMSFAVLPRRDHNPDMSSALSDGPSTMAVETSRLRAPFLDALGVAVLDAAAGSIEVPVTDWSRNSMGALQGGLVATVADASAEVALREATGAALVVTDLQVSFLGFGRTGPVRAHADVLHASPQFGSARVEIVDSGADTRLMTLASASATRELAV
;
A
#
# COMPACT_ATOMS: atom_id res chain seq x y z
N MET A 1 -5.36 3.85 28.44
CA MET A 1 -4.83 4.73 27.37
C MET A 1 -4.39 3.81 26.26
N THR A 2 -5.10 3.77 25.13
CA THR A 2 -4.66 3.09 23.93
C THR A 2 -3.41 3.80 23.44
N ALA A 3 -2.32 3.03 23.20
CA ALA A 3 -1.07 3.59 22.68
C ALA A 3 -1.36 4.31 21.34
N ALA A 4 -0.70 5.46 21.11
CA ALA A 4 -0.88 6.21 19.87
C ALA A 4 -0.42 5.35 18.68
N TYR A 5 -1.20 5.35 17.61
CA TYR A 5 -0.84 4.69 16.36
C TYR A 5 -0.31 5.74 15.35
N PRO A 6 0.76 5.43 14.59
CA PRO A 6 1.60 4.23 14.68
C PRO A 6 2.52 4.24 15.90
N PRO A 7 2.88 3.05 16.47
CA PRO A 7 3.83 2.96 17.58
C PRO A 7 5.22 3.45 17.16
N ALA A 8 6.13 3.60 18.16
CA ALA A 8 7.45 4.16 17.91
C ALA A 8 8.26 3.34 16.87
N GLU A 9 8.11 2.02 16.92
CA GLU A 9 8.76 1.08 15.99
C GLU A 9 7.73 0.56 14.99
N HIS A 10 7.53 1.31 13.90
CA HIS A 10 6.52 0.97 12.90
C HIS A 10 6.95 1.40 11.49
N MET A 11 6.60 0.59 10.47
CA MET A 11 6.97 0.84 9.08
C MET A 11 6.55 2.22 8.57
N LEU A 12 5.38 2.73 8.98
CA LEU A 12 4.91 4.06 8.56
C LEU A 12 5.82 5.18 9.03
N ARG A 13 6.52 5.00 10.16
CA ARG A 13 7.52 5.95 10.65
C ARG A 13 8.81 5.85 9.86
N ASP A 14 9.21 4.64 9.51
CA ASP A 14 10.43 4.38 8.73
C ASP A 14 10.29 4.84 7.28
N LEU A 15 9.08 4.81 6.71
CA LEU A 15 8.74 5.40 5.40
C LEU A 15 8.76 6.94 5.41
N ARG A 16 8.75 7.57 6.60
CA ARG A 16 8.90 9.00 6.79
C ARG A 16 7.84 9.85 6.08
N PHE A 17 6.59 9.39 6.08
CA PHE A 17 5.49 10.16 5.54
C PHE A 17 5.30 11.49 6.27
N SER A 18 5.05 12.54 5.50
CA SER A 18 4.54 13.82 5.98
C SER A 18 3.21 14.16 5.30
N PHE A 19 2.37 14.94 5.97
CA PHE A 19 1.00 15.20 5.55
C PHE A 19 0.62 16.64 5.74
N GLU A 20 -0.36 17.08 4.96
CA GLU A 20 -1.12 18.30 5.15
C GLU A 20 -2.60 17.97 4.89
N HIS A 21 -3.45 18.27 5.86
CA HIS A 21 -4.86 17.94 5.82
C HIS A 21 -5.72 19.19 5.77
N ASP A 22 -6.73 19.15 4.90
CA ASP A 22 -7.85 20.08 4.82
C ASP A 22 -9.13 19.24 4.99
N THR A 23 -9.63 19.14 6.23
CA THR A 23 -10.78 18.31 6.57
C THR A 23 -12.09 18.94 6.07
N GLU A 24 -12.20 20.28 6.03
CA GLU A 24 -13.35 20.99 5.48
C GLU A 24 -13.44 20.82 3.95
N GLY A 25 -12.31 20.98 3.25
CA GLY A 25 -12.18 20.74 1.81
C GLY A 25 -12.23 19.28 1.42
N ARG A 26 -12.21 18.34 2.42
CA ARG A 26 -12.13 16.89 2.19
C ARG A 26 -10.99 16.51 1.25
N ALA A 27 -9.85 17.11 1.48
CA ALA A 27 -8.61 16.93 0.75
C ALA A 27 -7.44 16.70 1.70
N SER A 28 -6.43 16.02 1.21
CA SER A 28 -5.19 15.80 1.94
C SER A 28 -4.02 15.68 0.97
N ARG A 29 -2.85 16.10 1.42
CA ARG A 29 -1.58 15.87 0.73
C ARG A 29 -0.67 15.03 1.59
N ALA A 30 0.10 14.16 0.95
CA ALA A 30 1.15 13.40 1.61
C ALA A 30 2.42 13.38 0.76
N TRP A 31 3.56 13.21 1.40
CA TRP A 31 4.86 13.14 0.74
C TRP A 31 5.63 11.94 1.25
N LEU A 32 6.29 11.25 0.30
CA LEU A 32 7.19 10.14 0.53
C LEU A 32 8.55 10.48 -0.08
N PRO A 33 9.61 10.64 0.70
CA PRO A 33 10.97 10.68 0.16
C PRO A 33 11.35 9.30 -0.37
N VAL A 34 11.74 9.23 -1.65
CA VAL A 34 12.17 7.98 -2.29
C VAL A 34 13.63 7.74 -1.96
N VAL A 35 13.91 6.61 -1.32
CA VAL A 35 15.27 6.13 -1.00
C VAL A 35 15.50 4.80 -1.70
N ASP A 36 16.75 4.39 -1.88
CA ASP A 36 17.12 3.17 -2.61
C ASP A 36 16.44 1.92 -2.06
N GLU A 37 16.27 1.84 -0.74
CA GLU A 37 15.63 0.71 -0.05
C GLU A 37 14.15 0.50 -0.46
N LEU A 38 13.50 1.53 -1.00
CA LEU A 38 12.10 1.48 -1.47
C LEU A 38 11.97 1.10 -2.94
N CYS A 39 13.08 0.92 -3.63
CA CYS A 39 13.10 0.72 -5.07
C CYS A 39 13.15 -0.76 -5.45
N THR A 40 12.74 -1.02 -6.70
CA THR A 40 12.97 -2.30 -7.39
C THR A 40 14.40 -2.38 -7.92
N ASP A 41 14.80 -3.52 -8.43
CA ASP A 41 16.10 -3.69 -9.13
C ASP A 41 16.28 -2.76 -10.35
N HIS A 42 15.18 -2.17 -10.84
CA HIS A 42 15.19 -1.15 -11.92
C HIS A 42 15.49 0.27 -11.42
N GLY A 43 15.68 0.46 -10.11
CA GLY A 43 15.98 1.75 -9.52
C GLY A 43 14.79 2.71 -9.48
N SER A 44 13.56 2.22 -9.49
CA SER A 44 12.35 3.02 -9.28
C SER A 44 11.58 2.54 -8.06
N ALA A 45 10.89 3.45 -7.39
CA ALA A 45 10.05 3.10 -6.25
C ALA A 45 9.05 2.01 -6.64
N ARG A 46 8.94 1.00 -5.80
CA ARG A 46 8.06 -0.15 -5.97
C ARG A 46 6.59 0.27 -5.95
N ALA A 47 5.77 -0.32 -6.83
CA ALA A 47 4.33 -0.03 -6.90
C ALA A 47 3.62 -0.27 -5.56
N GLY A 48 3.97 -1.34 -4.83
CA GLY A 48 3.43 -1.62 -3.51
C GLY A 48 3.77 -0.56 -2.45
N VAL A 49 4.95 0.07 -2.53
CA VAL A 49 5.32 1.19 -1.65
C VAL A 49 4.48 2.43 -1.97
N LEU A 50 4.27 2.74 -3.26
CA LEU A 50 3.40 3.84 -3.67
C LEU A 50 1.94 3.55 -3.30
N ALA A 51 1.48 2.30 -3.42
CA ALA A 51 0.17 1.88 -2.92
C ALA A 51 0.05 2.06 -1.40
N THR A 52 1.14 1.90 -0.65
CA THR A 52 1.15 2.18 0.79
C THR A 52 0.94 3.67 1.09
N LEU A 53 1.59 4.57 0.34
CA LEU A 53 1.34 6.00 0.47
C LEU A 53 -0.12 6.35 0.18
N VAL A 54 -0.67 5.76 -0.90
CA VAL A 54 -2.08 5.92 -1.32
C VAL A 54 -3.05 5.41 -0.24
N ASP A 55 -2.80 4.21 0.31
CA ASP A 55 -3.65 3.61 1.35
C ASP A 55 -3.66 4.44 2.64
N VAL A 56 -2.50 4.95 3.05
CA VAL A 56 -2.38 5.74 4.29
C VAL A 56 -3.10 7.08 4.17
N ILE A 57 -2.87 7.84 3.09
CA ILE A 57 -3.53 9.13 2.91
C ILE A 57 -5.02 8.99 2.66
N GLY A 58 -5.40 8.01 1.82
CA GLY A 58 -6.80 7.72 1.51
C GLY A 58 -7.56 7.23 2.74
N GLY A 59 -6.93 6.36 3.54
CA GLY A 59 -7.51 5.82 4.78
C GLY A 59 -7.75 6.91 5.83
N GLY A 60 -6.78 7.82 6.02
CA GLY A 60 -6.96 8.96 6.92
C GLY A 60 -8.14 9.83 6.51
N LEU A 61 -8.20 10.21 5.24
CA LEU A 61 -9.27 11.06 4.71
C LEU A 61 -10.64 10.35 4.73
N ALA A 62 -10.68 9.05 4.44
CA ALA A 62 -11.90 8.25 4.52
C ALA A 62 -12.41 8.10 5.96
N ALA A 63 -11.50 7.93 6.93
CA ALA A 63 -11.86 7.87 8.34
C ALA A 63 -12.47 9.18 8.83
N ALA A 64 -11.89 10.32 8.45
CA ALA A 64 -12.46 11.63 8.77
C ALA A 64 -13.85 11.81 8.13
N ALA A 65 -14.04 11.37 6.88
CA ALA A 65 -15.31 11.48 6.16
C ALA A 65 -16.39 10.52 6.69
N ALA A 66 -16.01 9.42 7.34
CA ALA A 66 -16.92 8.42 7.91
C ALA A 66 -17.17 8.61 9.41
N ALA A 67 -16.43 9.49 10.08
CA ALA A 67 -16.52 9.67 11.53
C ALA A 67 -17.98 9.85 12.02
N PRO A 68 -18.38 9.25 13.15
CA PRO A 68 -17.57 8.53 14.13
C PRO A 68 -17.37 7.03 13.79
N ASP A 69 -17.87 6.56 12.64
CA ASP A 69 -17.76 5.18 12.21
C ASP A 69 -16.31 4.83 11.80
N TRP A 70 -16.03 3.54 11.76
CA TRP A 70 -14.75 3.00 11.29
C TRP A 70 -14.79 2.74 9.80
N ILE A 71 -13.60 2.58 9.24
CA ILE A 71 -13.44 2.20 7.83
C ILE A 71 -12.54 0.98 7.68
N ALA A 72 -12.74 0.26 6.58
CA ALA A 72 -11.80 -0.75 6.11
C ALA A 72 -11.61 -0.57 4.60
N THR A 73 -10.37 -0.64 4.13
CA THR A 73 -10.07 -0.62 2.70
C THR A 73 -10.79 -1.80 2.04
N ALA A 74 -11.59 -1.53 1.01
CA ALA A 74 -12.29 -2.55 0.23
C ALA A 74 -11.60 -2.80 -1.11
N ASP A 75 -11.22 -1.73 -1.81
CA ASP A 75 -10.51 -1.82 -3.09
C ASP A 75 -9.47 -0.70 -3.19
N LEU A 76 -8.39 -1.00 -3.92
CA LEU A 76 -7.36 -0.06 -4.34
C LEU A 76 -7.01 -0.37 -5.79
N THR A 77 -7.01 0.66 -6.64
CA THR A 77 -6.49 0.58 -8.01
C THR A 77 -5.43 1.64 -8.16
N LEU A 78 -4.23 1.25 -8.62
CA LEU A 78 -3.09 2.13 -8.86
C LEU A 78 -2.62 1.97 -10.29
N HIS A 79 -2.42 3.09 -11.00
CA HIS A 79 -1.85 3.16 -12.34
C HIS A 79 -0.63 4.07 -12.32
N LEU A 80 0.53 3.56 -12.72
CA LEU A 80 1.78 4.29 -12.81
C LEU A 80 2.16 4.52 -14.28
N VAL A 81 2.51 5.73 -14.62
CA VAL A 81 2.92 6.14 -15.97
C VAL A 81 4.36 6.61 -16.03
N ARG A 82 4.97 6.88 -14.87
CA ARG A 82 6.38 7.28 -14.73
C ARG A 82 7.02 6.66 -13.49
N ALA A 83 8.34 6.49 -13.59
CA ALA A 83 9.17 6.04 -12.49
C ALA A 83 9.36 7.15 -11.43
N ALA A 84 9.20 6.81 -10.18
CA ALA A 84 9.66 7.63 -9.05
C ALA A 84 11.08 7.20 -8.68
N LEU A 85 12.06 8.09 -8.87
CA LEU A 85 13.48 7.75 -8.73
C LEU A 85 14.02 8.04 -7.32
N PRO A 86 15.07 7.33 -6.86
CA PRO A 86 15.75 7.67 -5.63
C PRO A 86 16.20 9.13 -5.58
N GLY A 87 16.07 9.74 -4.41
CA GLY A 87 16.39 11.16 -4.20
C GLY A 87 15.25 12.12 -4.53
N SER A 88 14.18 11.66 -5.22
CA SER A 88 12.97 12.46 -5.43
C SER A 88 11.99 12.35 -4.26
N VAL A 89 10.95 13.17 -4.30
CA VAL A 89 9.82 13.10 -3.37
C VAL A 89 8.55 12.85 -4.16
N VAL A 90 7.82 11.79 -3.80
CA VAL A 90 6.48 11.55 -4.36
C VAL A 90 5.47 12.31 -3.53
N ALA A 91 4.70 13.17 -4.19
CA ALA A 91 3.53 13.84 -3.62
C ALA A 91 2.26 13.07 -4.01
N ALA A 92 1.41 12.77 -3.01
CA ALA A 92 0.09 12.20 -3.19
C ALA A 92 -0.96 13.24 -2.82
N ASN A 93 -1.85 13.57 -3.76
CA ASN A 93 -2.94 14.51 -3.55
C ASN A 93 -4.25 13.73 -3.54
N ALA A 94 -4.86 13.60 -2.36
CA ALA A 94 -6.09 12.85 -2.16
C ALA A 94 -7.30 13.76 -2.01
N ARG A 95 -8.45 13.35 -2.57
CA ARG A 95 -9.73 14.02 -2.35
C ARG A 95 -10.87 13.02 -2.24
N VAL A 96 -11.89 13.38 -1.46
CA VAL A 96 -13.12 12.59 -1.36
C VAL A 96 -13.97 12.81 -2.61
N LEU A 97 -14.17 11.76 -3.40
CA LEU A 97 -15.12 11.79 -4.53
C LEU A 97 -16.56 11.60 -4.04
N ARG A 98 -16.74 10.71 -3.05
CA ARG A 98 -18.03 10.41 -2.47
C ARG A 98 -17.88 9.92 -1.04
N ALA A 99 -18.67 10.46 -0.13
CA ALA A 99 -18.91 9.90 1.20
C ALA A 99 -20.37 9.46 1.29
N GLY A 100 -20.60 8.16 1.37
CA GLY A 100 -21.92 7.54 1.53
C GLY A 100 -22.03 6.83 2.88
N ARG A 101 -23.22 6.32 3.17
CA ARG A 101 -23.50 5.61 4.42
C ARG A 101 -22.71 4.30 4.58
N THR A 102 -22.38 3.64 3.49
CA THR A 102 -21.72 2.31 3.49
C THR A 102 -20.35 2.33 2.83
N THR A 103 -20.02 3.39 2.09
CA THR A 103 -18.79 3.44 1.29
C THR A 103 -18.30 4.88 1.16
N VAL A 104 -17.00 5.07 1.33
CA VAL A 104 -16.28 6.29 0.97
C VAL A 104 -15.39 5.98 -0.22
N VAL A 105 -15.37 6.85 -1.23
CA VAL A 105 -14.53 6.74 -2.43
C VAL A 105 -13.55 7.90 -2.46
N ILE A 106 -12.28 7.59 -2.60
CA ILE A 106 -11.15 8.52 -2.63
C ILE A 106 -10.43 8.40 -3.97
N GLU A 107 -10.06 9.52 -4.54
CA GLU A 107 -9.13 9.62 -5.66
C GLU A 107 -7.79 10.16 -5.15
N VAL A 108 -6.68 9.64 -5.66
CA VAL A 108 -5.32 10.09 -5.34
C VAL A 108 -4.55 10.31 -6.64
N ALA A 109 -4.03 11.50 -6.85
CA ALA A 109 -3.08 11.81 -7.91
C ALA A 109 -1.65 11.75 -7.33
N LEU A 110 -0.74 11.11 -8.03
CA LEU A 110 0.68 11.02 -7.67
C LEU A 110 1.51 11.89 -8.61
N SER A 111 2.40 12.71 -8.06
CA SER A 111 3.36 13.54 -8.82
C SER A 111 4.75 13.51 -8.18
N ASP A 112 5.76 13.90 -8.93
CA ASP A 112 7.10 14.15 -8.40
C ASP A 112 7.21 15.59 -7.83
N ASP A 113 8.40 15.93 -7.33
CA ASP A 113 8.74 17.26 -6.79
C ASP A 113 8.76 18.39 -7.83
N THR A 114 8.58 18.07 -9.12
CA THR A 114 8.42 19.02 -10.24
C THR A 114 6.98 19.10 -10.75
N ASP A 115 6.01 18.55 -9.99
CA ASP A 115 4.58 18.42 -10.34
C ASP A 115 4.30 17.58 -11.60
N ARG A 116 5.24 16.77 -12.08
CA ARG A 116 4.97 15.83 -13.18
C ARG A 116 4.18 14.64 -12.65
N MET A 117 3.14 14.26 -13.37
CA MET A 117 2.32 13.10 -13.01
C MET A 117 3.14 11.80 -13.05
N LEU A 118 3.15 11.08 -11.93
CA LEU A 118 3.69 9.74 -11.80
C LEU A 118 2.61 8.67 -11.97
N GLY A 119 1.39 8.96 -11.55
CA GLY A 119 0.28 8.03 -11.61
C GLY A 119 -0.98 8.54 -10.95
N ALA A 120 -1.99 7.67 -10.91
CA ALA A 120 -3.24 7.92 -10.25
C ALA A 120 -3.77 6.66 -9.56
N ALA A 121 -4.55 6.85 -8.51
CA ALA A 121 -5.20 5.77 -7.79
C ALA A 121 -6.64 6.11 -7.42
N THR A 122 -7.46 5.08 -7.31
CA THR A 122 -8.80 5.17 -6.73
C THR A 122 -8.93 4.12 -5.66
N MET A 123 -9.54 4.51 -4.54
CA MET A 123 -9.80 3.61 -3.42
C MET A 123 -11.24 3.66 -3.00
N SER A 124 -11.76 2.54 -2.54
CA SER A 124 -13.02 2.48 -1.81
C SER A 124 -12.80 1.93 -0.40
N PHE A 125 -13.53 2.49 0.54
CA PHE A 125 -13.53 2.08 1.95
C PHE A 125 -14.93 1.70 2.36
N ALA A 126 -15.09 0.51 2.93
CA ALA A 126 -16.34 0.12 3.59
C ALA A 126 -16.46 0.88 4.91
N VAL A 127 -17.61 1.49 5.16
CA VAL A 127 -17.94 2.11 6.45
C VAL A 127 -18.44 1.01 7.39
N LEU A 128 -17.77 0.87 8.52
CA LEU A 128 -18.06 -0.14 9.53
C LEU A 128 -18.67 0.58 10.76
N PRO A 129 -19.88 0.21 11.18
CA PRO A 129 -20.49 0.80 12.36
C PRO A 129 -19.56 0.75 13.57
N ARG A 130 -19.43 1.88 14.27
CA ARG A 130 -18.62 1.95 15.48
C ARG A 130 -19.14 0.98 16.53
N ARG A 131 -18.23 0.27 17.18
CA ARG A 131 -18.49 -0.59 18.35
C ARG A 131 -17.86 0.04 19.58
N ASP A 132 -18.41 -0.25 20.77
CA ASP A 132 -17.99 0.38 22.05
C ASP A 132 -16.51 0.22 22.37
N HIS A 133 -15.87 -0.86 21.87
CA HIS A 133 -14.43 -1.12 22.08
C HIS A 133 -13.53 -0.44 21.05
N ASN A 134 -14.09 0.16 20.01
CA ASN A 134 -13.30 0.85 18.99
C ASN A 134 -12.95 2.27 19.43
N PRO A 135 -11.72 2.75 19.21
CA PRO A 135 -11.38 4.16 19.43
C PRO A 135 -12.29 5.09 18.61
N ASP A 136 -12.49 6.29 19.11
CA ASP A 136 -13.19 7.34 18.37
C ASP A 136 -12.28 7.90 17.28
N MET A 137 -12.75 7.86 16.03
CA MET A 137 -12.00 8.35 14.87
C MET A 137 -12.27 9.84 14.58
N SER A 138 -13.14 10.51 15.36
CA SER A 138 -13.50 11.93 15.14
C SER A 138 -12.31 12.89 15.23
N SER A 139 -11.21 12.46 15.87
CA SER A 139 -9.96 13.22 16.00
C SER A 139 -8.79 12.59 15.23
N ALA A 140 -9.07 11.64 14.30
CA ALA A 140 -8.03 10.92 13.57
C ALA A 140 -7.19 11.83 12.66
N LEU A 141 -7.79 12.91 12.16
CA LEU A 141 -7.11 13.96 11.42
C LEU A 141 -7.34 15.31 12.07
N SER A 142 -6.31 16.13 12.10
CA SER A 142 -6.38 17.57 12.39
C SER A 142 -5.87 18.33 11.17
N ASP A 143 -6.45 19.51 10.92
CA ASP A 143 -6.01 20.38 9.87
C ASP A 143 -4.55 20.81 10.03
N GLY A 144 -3.89 21.04 8.89
CA GLY A 144 -2.52 21.51 8.83
C GLY A 144 -1.47 20.40 8.70
N PRO A 145 -0.19 20.76 8.84
CA PRO A 145 0.93 19.86 8.64
C PRO A 145 1.09 18.87 9.80
N SER A 146 1.38 17.63 9.45
CA SER A 146 1.72 16.57 10.40
C SER A 146 2.77 15.63 9.81
N THR A 147 3.41 14.81 10.65
CA THR A 147 4.39 13.85 10.20
C THR A 147 4.36 12.58 11.03
N MET A 148 4.54 11.45 10.35
CA MET A 148 4.84 10.16 10.98
C MET A 148 6.35 9.89 11.00
N ALA A 149 7.17 10.75 10.35
CA ALA A 149 8.59 10.53 10.19
C ALA A 149 9.31 10.43 11.53
N VAL A 150 10.24 9.48 11.61
CA VAL A 150 11.30 9.47 12.62
C VAL A 150 12.48 10.27 12.10
N GLU A 151 13.30 10.80 13.00
CA GLU A 151 14.50 11.56 12.64
C GLU A 151 15.44 10.73 11.74
N THR A 152 15.60 9.45 12.06
CA THR A 152 16.39 8.51 11.26
C THR A 152 15.56 7.25 11.03
N SER A 153 15.27 6.92 9.76
CA SER A 153 14.65 5.66 9.37
C SER A 153 15.51 4.47 9.79
N ARG A 154 14.88 3.38 10.13
CA ARG A 154 15.53 2.09 10.45
C ARG A 154 15.69 1.18 9.24
N LEU A 155 15.14 1.57 8.08
CA LEU A 155 15.40 0.84 6.84
C LEU A 155 16.90 0.85 6.55
N ARG A 156 17.49 -0.33 6.49
CA ARG A 156 18.93 -0.57 6.23
C ARG A 156 19.14 -1.63 5.15
N ALA A 157 18.05 -2.17 4.62
CA ALA A 157 17.99 -3.20 3.60
C ALA A 157 16.81 -2.89 2.68
N PRO A 158 16.73 -3.51 1.49
CA PRO A 158 15.57 -3.40 0.61
C PRO A 158 14.27 -3.63 1.37
N PHE A 159 13.22 -2.90 1.02
CA PHE A 159 11.96 -2.88 1.77
C PHE A 159 11.33 -4.28 1.91
N LEU A 160 11.46 -5.13 0.89
CA LEU A 160 10.96 -6.50 0.96
C LEU A 160 11.73 -7.35 1.99
N ASP A 161 13.03 -7.13 2.11
CA ASP A 161 13.86 -7.82 3.13
C ASP A 161 13.48 -7.34 4.54
N ALA A 162 13.29 -6.02 4.71
CA ALA A 162 12.83 -5.44 5.97
C ALA A 162 11.43 -5.93 6.36
N LEU A 163 10.55 -6.18 5.39
CA LEU A 163 9.23 -6.79 5.58
C LEU A 163 9.33 -8.29 5.91
N GLY A 164 10.46 -8.93 5.62
CA GLY A 164 10.69 -10.35 5.84
C GLY A 164 10.05 -11.24 4.76
N VAL A 165 10.03 -10.75 3.51
CA VAL A 165 9.52 -11.54 2.38
C VAL A 165 10.44 -12.73 2.13
N ALA A 166 9.87 -13.94 2.14
CA ALA A 166 10.55 -15.18 1.77
C ALA A 166 9.91 -15.77 0.51
N VAL A 167 10.71 -16.02 -0.53
CA VAL A 167 10.25 -16.71 -1.74
C VAL A 167 10.22 -18.21 -1.45
N LEU A 168 9.05 -18.83 -1.60
CA LEU A 168 8.83 -20.26 -1.40
C LEU A 168 8.91 -21.04 -2.71
N ASP A 169 8.34 -20.47 -3.79
CA ASP A 169 8.34 -21.02 -5.14
C ASP A 169 8.25 -19.87 -6.14
N ALA A 170 9.34 -19.63 -6.88
CA ALA A 170 9.42 -18.51 -7.82
C ALA A 170 8.48 -18.70 -9.02
N ALA A 171 8.33 -19.94 -9.54
CA ALA A 171 7.48 -20.20 -10.69
C ALA A 171 5.99 -19.93 -10.40
N ALA A 172 5.59 -20.19 -9.17
CA ALA A 172 4.23 -19.92 -8.68
C ALA A 172 4.09 -18.51 -8.05
N GLY A 173 5.12 -17.67 -8.10
CA GLY A 173 5.13 -16.40 -7.37
C GLY A 173 4.79 -16.56 -5.89
N SER A 174 5.07 -17.76 -5.34
CA SER A 174 4.72 -18.06 -3.96
C SER A 174 5.70 -17.40 -3.01
N ILE A 175 5.19 -16.49 -2.20
CA ILE A 175 5.96 -15.79 -1.18
C ILE A 175 5.25 -15.86 0.17
N GLU A 176 6.01 -15.67 1.23
CA GLU A 176 5.52 -15.62 2.60
C GLU A 176 6.01 -14.37 3.31
N VAL A 177 5.15 -13.78 4.15
CA VAL A 177 5.44 -12.57 4.92
C VAL A 177 4.94 -12.72 6.35
N PRO A 178 5.77 -12.46 7.38
CA PRO A 178 5.32 -12.48 8.77
C PRO A 178 4.43 -11.27 9.09
N VAL A 179 3.47 -11.45 9.99
CA VAL A 179 2.67 -10.35 10.55
C VAL A 179 3.27 -9.95 11.89
N THR A 180 3.99 -8.84 11.92
CA THR A 180 4.74 -8.33 13.08
C THR A 180 4.15 -7.02 13.59
N ASP A 181 4.53 -6.57 14.77
CA ASP A 181 4.12 -5.27 15.32
C ASP A 181 4.59 -4.09 14.43
N TRP A 182 5.71 -4.26 13.71
CA TRP A 182 6.21 -3.29 12.74
C TRP A 182 5.29 -3.11 11.52
N SER A 183 4.55 -4.18 11.13
CA SER A 183 3.73 -4.23 9.92
C SER A 183 2.21 -4.17 10.16
N ARG A 184 1.74 -4.18 11.43
CA ARG A 184 0.30 -4.20 11.76
C ARG A 184 -0.33 -2.82 11.67
N ASN A 185 -1.56 -2.77 11.18
CA ASN A 185 -2.42 -1.58 11.27
C ASN A 185 -3.04 -1.43 12.67
N SER A 186 -3.79 -0.35 12.89
CA SER A 186 -4.48 -0.06 14.15
C SER A 186 -5.51 -1.12 14.56
N MET A 187 -5.91 -2.01 13.65
CA MET A 187 -6.83 -3.13 13.91
C MET A 187 -6.08 -4.47 14.16
N GLY A 188 -4.75 -4.43 14.27
CA GLY A 188 -3.92 -5.61 14.52
C GLY A 188 -3.76 -6.55 13.32
N ALA A 189 -4.06 -6.10 12.11
CA ALA A 189 -3.89 -6.84 10.87
C ALA A 189 -2.70 -6.29 10.06
N LEU A 190 -2.18 -7.05 9.10
CA LEU A 190 -1.22 -6.54 8.14
C LEU A 190 -1.78 -5.27 7.48
N GLN A 191 -0.98 -4.20 7.44
CA GLN A 191 -1.40 -2.90 6.94
C GLN A 191 -1.78 -3.00 5.44
N GLY A 192 -2.85 -2.29 4.99
CA GLY A 192 -3.43 -2.46 3.66
C GLY A 192 -2.45 -2.21 2.52
N GLY A 193 -1.62 -1.17 2.62
CA GLY A 193 -0.57 -0.91 1.64
C GLY A 193 0.50 -2.01 1.60
N LEU A 194 0.80 -2.68 2.75
CA LEU A 194 1.68 -3.85 2.75
C LEU A 194 1.03 -5.07 2.08
N VAL A 195 -0.28 -5.23 2.18
CA VAL A 195 -0.99 -6.25 1.39
C VAL A 195 -0.82 -6.00 -0.11
N ALA A 196 -0.92 -4.73 -0.54
CA ALA A 196 -0.62 -4.34 -1.91
C ALA A 196 0.85 -4.60 -2.29
N THR A 197 1.80 -4.35 -1.36
CA THR A 197 3.22 -4.67 -1.56
C THR A 197 3.45 -6.19 -1.70
N VAL A 198 2.74 -7.01 -0.96
CA VAL A 198 2.80 -8.48 -1.10
C VAL A 198 2.28 -8.92 -2.46
N ALA A 199 1.19 -8.32 -2.95
CA ALA A 199 0.66 -8.60 -4.30
C ALA A 199 1.65 -8.20 -5.41
N ASP A 200 2.24 -7.00 -5.30
CA ASP A 200 3.30 -6.50 -6.20
C ASP A 200 4.50 -7.45 -6.24
N ALA A 201 5.04 -7.82 -5.08
CA ALA A 201 6.21 -8.69 -4.97
C ALA A 201 5.95 -10.11 -5.51
N SER A 202 4.78 -10.69 -5.22
CA SER A 202 4.38 -12.00 -5.71
C SER A 202 4.27 -12.03 -7.24
N ALA A 203 3.61 -11.01 -7.82
CA ALA A 203 3.51 -10.86 -9.27
C ALA A 203 4.89 -10.66 -9.92
N GLU A 204 5.75 -9.81 -9.35
CA GLU A 204 7.11 -9.58 -9.85
C GLU A 204 7.92 -10.88 -9.88
N VAL A 205 7.89 -11.67 -8.81
CA VAL A 205 8.62 -12.95 -8.71
C VAL A 205 8.16 -13.91 -9.80
N ALA A 206 6.84 -14.12 -9.97
CA ALA A 206 6.30 -15.01 -10.99
C ALA A 206 6.61 -14.54 -12.42
N LEU A 207 6.45 -13.24 -12.69
CA LEU A 207 6.70 -12.66 -14.00
C LEU A 207 8.19 -12.70 -14.37
N ARG A 208 9.08 -12.45 -13.41
CA ARG A 208 10.53 -12.58 -13.62
C ARG A 208 10.92 -14.01 -13.98
N GLU A 209 10.38 -15.01 -13.29
CA GLU A 209 10.63 -16.41 -13.60
C GLU A 209 10.10 -16.80 -14.98
N ALA A 210 8.88 -16.37 -15.32
CA ALA A 210 8.24 -16.72 -16.59
C ALA A 210 8.88 -16.04 -17.81
N THR A 211 9.45 -14.83 -17.65
CA THR A 211 9.97 -14.04 -18.77
C THR A 211 11.50 -14.05 -18.88
N GLY A 212 12.20 -14.41 -17.80
CA GLY A 212 13.64 -14.20 -17.66
C GLY A 212 14.05 -12.72 -17.65
N ALA A 213 13.09 -11.79 -17.53
CA ALA A 213 13.30 -10.35 -17.52
C ALA A 213 12.76 -9.74 -16.22
N ALA A 214 13.43 -8.73 -15.71
CA ALA A 214 12.88 -7.92 -14.65
C ALA A 214 11.83 -6.97 -15.25
N LEU A 215 10.60 -7.03 -14.73
CA LEU A 215 9.49 -6.17 -15.10
C LEU A 215 9.08 -5.35 -13.88
N VAL A 216 8.65 -4.11 -14.11
CA VAL A 216 8.15 -3.20 -13.07
C VAL A 216 6.62 -3.21 -13.11
N VAL A 217 5.98 -3.47 -11.98
CA VAL A 217 4.52 -3.38 -11.88
C VAL A 217 4.09 -1.92 -12.09
N THR A 218 3.21 -1.72 -13.05
CA THR A 218 2.66 -0.41 -13.45
C THR A 218 1.19 -0.26 -13.09
N ASP A 219 0.48 -1.38 -13.06
CA ASP A 219 -0.94 -1.40 -12.73
C ASP A 219 -1.17 -2.46 -11.65
N LEU A 220 -1.82 -2.04 -10.58
CA LEU A 220 -2.12 -2.90 -9.45
C LEU A 220 -3.57 -2.66 -9.02
N GLN A 221 -4.38 -3.69 -9.10
CA GLN A 221 -5.73 -3.69 -8.55
C GLN A 221 -5.80 -4.68 -7.39
N VAL A 222 -6.29 -4.25 -6.24
CA VAL A 222 -6.34 -5.05 -5.00
C VAL A 222 -7.75 -4.99 -4.43
N SER A 223 -8.38 -6.15 -4.26
CA SER A 223 -9.67 -6.30 -3.57
C SER A 223 -9.45 -6.94 -2.20
N PHE A 224 -9.75 -6.20 -1.14
CA PHE A 224 -9.56 -6.62 0.25
C PHE A 224 -10.82 -7.35 0.74
N LEU A 225 -10.72 -8.66 0.97
CA LEU A 225 -11.82 -9.54 1.36
C LEU A 225 -11.82 -9.86 2.86
N GLY A 226 -10.67 -9.69 3.51
CA GLY A 226 -10.49 -10.01 4.92
C GLY A 226 -9.20 -9.47 5.50
N PHE A 227 -9.02 -9.64 6.81
CA PHE A 227 -7.85 -9.19 7.54
C PHE A 227 -6.85 -10.35 7.74
N GLY A 228 -5.58 -10.12 7.43
CA GLY A 228 -4.47 -10.99 7.79
C GLY A 228 -3.95 -10.61 9.19
N ARG A 229 -4.34 -11.34 10.23
CA ARG A 229 -4.00 -11.03 11.62
C ARG A 229 -3.04 -12.01 12.26
N THR A 230 -3.12 -13.26 11.87
CA THR A 230 -2.36 -14.34 12.50
C THR A 230 -1.00 -14.47 11.84
N GLY A 231 -0.97 -14.56 10.52
CA GLY A 231 0.23 -14.81 9.74
C GLY A 231 0.84 -16.20 9.95
N PRO A 232 1.85 -16.57 9.17
CA PRO A 232 2.34 -15.78 8.06
C PRO A 232 1.28 -15.59 6.97
N VAL A 233 1.36 -14.45 6.28
CA VAL A 233 0.55 -14.21 5.08
C VAL A 233 1.29 -14.81 3.89
N ARG A 234 0.57 -15.57 3.05
CA ARG A 234 1.12 -16.18 1.83
C ARG A 234 0.43 -15.63 0.61
N ALA A 235 1.21 -15.32 -0.41
CA ALA A 235 0.73 -14.99 -1.74
C ALA A 235 1.09 -16.09 -2.73
N HIS A 236 0.28 -16.19 -3.78
CA HIS A 236 0.50 -17.03 -4.94
C HIS A 236 0.08 -16.25 -6.18
N ALA A 237 0.90 -16.28 -7.25
CA ALA A 237 0.63 -15.56 -8.48
C ALA A 237 0.49 -16.50 -9.67
N ASP A 238 -0.67 -16.46 -10.32
CA ASP A 238 -0.91 -17.10 -11.62
C ASP A 238 -0.56 -16.13 -12.72
N VAL A 239 0.43 -16.46 -13.54
CA VAL A 239 0.82 -15.67 -14.72
C VAL A 239 -0.24 -15.85 -15.81
N LEU A 240 -0.90 -14.76 -16.18
CA LEU A 240 -1.93 -14.72 -17.23
C LEU A 240 -1.33 -14.49 -18.61
N HIS A 241 -0.28 -13.65 -18.65
CA HIS A 241 0.49 -13.36 -19.86
C HIS A 241 1.92 -13.01 -19.49
N ALA A 242 2.88 -13.46 -20.30
CA ALA A 242 4.29 -13.17 -20.13
C ALA A 242 5.00 -12.96 -21.46
N SER A 243 5.72 -11.86 -21.58
CA SER A 243 6.65 -11.53 -22.66
C SER A 243 7.80 -10.71 -22.08
N PRO A 244 8.95 -10.56 -22.79
CA PRO A 244 10.08 -9.78 -22.29
C PRO A 244 9.78 -8.28 -22.06
N GLN A 245 8.69 -7.74 -22.60
CA GLN A 245 8.31 -6.33 -22.50
C GLN A 245 7.13 -6.08 -21.58
N PHE A 246 6.27 -7.10 -21.38
CA PHE A 246 5.01 -6.96 -20.65
C PHE A 246 4.61 -8.28 -20.03
N GLY A 247 4.04 -8.22 -18.84
CA GLY A 247 3.44 -9.35 -18.17
C GLY A 247 2.20 -8.96 -17.38
N SER A 248 1.34 -9.93 -17.12
CA SER A 248 0.22 -9.78 -16.20
C SER A 248 0.03 -11.04 -15.36
N ALA A 249 -0.36 -10.86 -14.12
CA ALA A 249 -0.60 -11.93 -13.17
C ALA A 249 -1.83 -11.65 -12.31
N ARG A 250 -2.49 -12.72 -11.88
CA ARG A 250 -3.49 -12.71 -10.81
C ARG A 250 -2.82 -13.20 -9.54
N VAL A 251 -3.09 -12.52 -8.43
CA VAL A 251 -2.52 -12.88 -7.13
C VAL A 251 -3.63 -13.20 -6.13
N GLU A 252 -3.48 -14.31 -5.45
CA GLU A 252 -4.28 -14.68 -4.28
C GLU A 252 -3.44 -14.57 -3.02
N ILE A 253 -3.98 -13.94 -1.97
CA ILE A 253 -3.30 -13.78 -0.69
C ILE A 253 -4.16 -14.38 0.41
N VAL A 254 -3.55 -15.23 1.24
CA VAL A 254 -4.21 -15.94 2.34
C VAL A 254 -3.51 -15.66 3.67
N ASP A 255 -4.26 -15.67 4.77
CA ASP A 255 -3.71 -15.76 6.12
C ASP A 255 -3.53 -17.23 6.47
N SER A 256 -2.32 -17.76 6.30
CA SER A 256 -2.06 -19.21 6.49
C SER A 256 -2.09 -19.66 7.95
N GLY A 257 -1.95 -18.75 8.90
CA GLY A 257 -2.15 -19.01 10.32
C GLY A 257 -3.62 -19.01 10.76
N ALA A 258 -4.55 -18.65 9.85
CA ALA A 258 -5.98 -18.60 10.09
C ALA A 258 -6.75 -19.51 9.11
N ASP A 259 -6.48 -20.81 9.14
CA ASP A 259 -7.10 -21.86 8.30
C ASP A 259 -6.99 -21.55 6.79
N THR A 260 -5.89 -20.93 6.37
CA THR A 260 -5.63 -20.53 4.97
C THR A 260 -6.76 -19.69 4.39
N ARG A 261 -7.32 -18.78 5.19
CA ARG A 261 -8.43 -17.94 4.79
C ARG A 261 -8.00 -16.94 3.73
N LEU A 262 -8.72 -16.93 2.60
CA LEU A 262 -8.54 -15.93 1.55
C LEU A 262 -8.81 -14.53 2.12
N MET A 263 -7.84 -13.66 2.00
CA MET A 263 -7.92 -12.27 2.48
C MET A 263 -7.86 -11.23 1.38
N THR A 264 -7.31 -11.58 0.21
CA THR A 264 -7.13 -10.60 -0.86
C THR A 264 -7.05 -11.29 -2.22
N LEU A 265 -7.65 -10.67 -3.22
CA LEU A 265 -7.41 -10.94 -4.63
C LEU A 265 -6.77 -9.71 -5.26
N ALA A 266 -5.77 -9.91 -6.12
CA ALA A 266 -5.17 -8.82 -6.85
C ALA A 266 -4.91 -9.19 -8.32
N SER A 267 -4.82 -8.17 -9.16
CA SER A 267 -4.32 -8.26 -10.53
C SER A 267 -3.19 -7.26 -10.69
N ALA A 268 -2.11 -7.69 -11.30
CA ALA A 268 -0.96 -6.85 -11.60
C ALA A 268 -0.62 -6.92 -13.07
N SER A 269 -0.30 -5.76 -13.66
CA SER A 269 0.37 -5.68 -14.96
C SER A 269 1.73 -5.02 -14.78
N ALA A 270 2.72 -5.50 -15.51
CA ALA A 270 4.10 -5.05 -15.40
C ALA A 270 4.70 -4.82 -16.78
N THR A 271 5.56 -3.81 -16.88
CA THR A 271 6.29 -3.46 -18.10
C THR A 271 7.79 -3.46 -17.85
N ARG A 272 8.57 -3.53 -18.92
CA ARG A 272 10.03 -3.53 -18.80
C ARG A 272 10.58 -2.20 -18.29
N GLU A 273 9.98 -1.10 -18.70
CA GLU A 273 10.43 0.24 -18.34
C GLU A 273 9.24 1.18 -18.13
N LEU A 274 9.34 2.03 -17.12
CA LEU A 274 8.50 3.21 -16.96
C LEU A 274 9.24 4.43 -17.52
N ALA A 275 8.50 5.38 -18.09
CA ALA A 275 9.08 6.66 -18.49
C ALA A 275 9.69 7.38 -17.27
N VAL A 276 10.81 8.04 -17.45
CA VAL A 276 11.49 8.88 -16.44
C VAL A 276 11.03 10.33 -16.55
#